data_ea19c4cf06973e2678ea73f8c21b5579
#
_entry.id   ea19c4cf06973e2678ea73f8c21b5579
#
_cell.length_a   1.000
_cell.length_b   1.000
_cell.length_c   1.000
_cell.angle_alpha   90.00
_cell.angle_beta   90.00
_cell.angle_gamma   90.00
#
_symmetry.space_group_name_H-M   'P 1'
#
loop_
_entity.id
_entity.type
_entity.pdbx_description
1 polymer ?
#
loop_
_entity_poly.entity_id
_entity_poly.type
_entity_poly.pdbx_seq_one_letter_code
_entity_poly.pdbx_strand_id
1 'polypeptide(L)'
;MRAVDIIIKKRDKEQLTAEEIEFFVRGFTNGDIPDYQASAFAMAVMLNGMTPFETADLTLAMARSGQVLDLSEVVDIAVDKHSSGGVGDKTSVSVMPMVAACGLPVGKMSGRGLGFSGGTLDKLESIPGYRVDLTTDEFKKQLKEKGIVLTGQSLDLAPADGKMYALRDVTGTVPSTPLIASSIMCKKIAAGAQAIVLDVKTGLGAFMETLNEARELAELMVDIGRLAGRKTVALLSDMNQPLGNAVGNALEVIEAIDMLRGGGPADFREHCLHVAAHVLLLGKRAQDLEEARALAEKSITDGSALEKFRVLVAAQGGDVSYVDDLSKFERAKYVEVVNAPRGGFISQVHARSVGEAAVLLGAGRARKGDSVDHAVGFVIHKKVGDRVEEGQPLFEIHANEEAKLAEARLAVHSAHQFSNEIVLPLPLFYE
;
A
#
# COMPACT_ATOMS: atom_id res chain seq x y z
N MET A 1 23.36 -28.04 13.06
CA MET A 1 22.31 -27.67 12.10
C MET A 1 23.00 -27.09 10.87
N ARG A 2 22.63 -27.49 9.66
CA ARG A 2 23.17 -26.95 8.40
C ARG A 2 22.02 -26.43 7.55
N ALA A 3 22.24 -25.34 6.83
CA ALA A 3 21.22 -24.76 5.97
C ALA A 3 20.70 -25.77 4.92
N VAL A 4 21.57 -26.62 4.38
CA VAL A 4 21.19 -27.62 3.38
C VAL A 4 20.19 -28.66 3.93
N ASP A 5 20.28 -29.02 5.21
CA ASP A 5 19.35 -29.99 5.85
C ASP A 5 17.93 -29.38 5.93
N ILE A 6 17.85 -28.08 6.25
CA ILE A 6 16.59 -27.32 6.30
C ILE A 6 15.97 -27.22 4.91
N ILE A 7 16.78 -26.94 3.88
CA ILE A 7 16.34 -26.88 2.49
C ILE A 7 15.79 -28.23 2.04
N ILE A 8 16.48 -29.35 2.38
CA ILE A 8 16.06 -30.71 2.05
C ILE A 8 14.71 -31.02 2.69
N LYS A 9 14.55 -30.74 4.00
CA LYS A 9 13.26 -30.93 4.68
C LYS A 9 12.13 -30.19 3.96
N LYS A 10 12.33 -28.90 3.62
CA LYS A 10 11.29 -28.13 2.95
C LYS A 10 11.04 -28.61 1.53
N ARG A 11 12.08 -29.03 0.80
CA ARG A 11 11.96 -29.68 -0.52
C ARG A 11 11.09 -30.94 -0.46
N ASP A 12 11.27 -31.73 0.60
CA ASP A 12 10.58 -33.01 0.78
C ASP A 12 9.21 -32.86 1.49
N LYS A 13 8.72 -31.61 1.60
CA LYS A 13 7.43 -31.20 2.21
C LYS A 13 7.33 -31.48 3.72
N GLU A 14 8.46 -31.63 4.38
CA GLU A 14 8.47 -31.75 5.84
C GLU A 14 8.31 -30.38 6.49
N GLN A 15 7.71 -30.37 7.68
CA GLN A 15 7.52 -29.17 8.47
C GLN A 15 8.82 -28.79 9.18
N LEU A 16 9.17 -27.49 9.16
CA LEU A 16 10.30 -26.94 9.86
C LEU A 16 9.92 -26.58 11.30
N THR A 17 10.89 -26.69 12.21
CA THR A 17 10.71 -26.20 13.58
C THR A 17 11.07 -24.71 13.68
N ALA A 18 10.61 -24.05 14.75
CA ALA A 18 10.95 -22.64 15.01
C ALA A 18 12.46 -22.42 15.10
N GLU A 19 13.21 -23.37 15.71
CA GLU A 19 14.67 -23.29 15.83
C GLU A 19 15.37 -23.41 14.47
N GLU A 20 14.85 -24.25 13.56
CA GLU A 20 15.38 -24.40 12.19
C GLU A 20 15.17 -23.10 11.40
N ILE A 21 13.99 -22.50 11.52
CA ILE A 21 13.64 -21.24 10.85
C ILE A 21 14.51 -20.10 11.42
N GLU A 22 14.62 -19.98 12.72
CA GLU A 22 15.44 -18.94 13.38
C GLU A 22 16.92 -19.07 12.99
N PHE A 23 17.46 -20.31 12.99
CA PHE A 23 18.84 -20.56 12.53
C PHE A 23 19.04 -20.09 11.10
N PHE A 24 18.10 -20.42 10.21
CA PHE A 24 18.19 -20.04 8.80
C PHE A 24 18.13 -18.53 8.61
N VAL A 25 17.15 -17.86 9.21
CA VAL A 25 16.98 -16.40 9.10
C VAL A 25 18.19 -15.66 9.67
N ARG A 26 18.66 -16.04 10.84
CA ARG A 26 19.85 -15.43 11.45
C ARG A 26 21.10 -15.63 10.61
N GLY A 27 21.36 -16.86 10.15
CA GLY A 27 22.53 -17.18 9.33
C GLY A 27 22.50 -16.43 7.98
N PHE A 28 21.33 -16.31 7.35
CA PHE A 28 21.19 -15.52 6.12
C PHE A 28 21.39 -14.01 6.38
N THR A 29 20.85 -13.49 7.46
CA THR A 29 20.99 -12.07 7.83
C THR A 29 22.45 -11.69 8.04
N ASN A 30 23.19 -12.54 8.77
CA ASN A 30 24.61 -12.32 9.10
C ASN A 30 25.57 -12.62 7.92
N GLY A 31 25.11 -13.31 6.88
CA GLY A 31 25.94 -13.72 5.75
C GLY A 31 26.63 -15.08 5.91
N ASP A 32 26.29 -15.84 6.97
CA ASP A 32 26.78 -17.21 7.19
C ASP A 32 26.13 -18.21 6.22
N ILE A 33 24.91 -17.90 5.78
CA ILE A 33 24.17 -18.64 4.76
C ILE A 33 24.19 -17.81 3.46
N PRO A 34 24.79 -18.34 2.39
CA PRO A 34 24.95 -17.59 1.13
C PRO A 34 23.65 -17.53 0.34
N ASP A 35 23.58 -16.55 -0.58
CA ASP A 35 22.38 -16.23 -1.39
C ASP A 35 21.86 -17.45 -2.19
N TYR A 36 22.74 -18.33 -2.70
CA TYR A 36 22.29 -19.51 -3.45
C TYR A 36 21.54 -20.53 -2.57
N GLN A 37 21.88 -20.64 -1.27
CA GLN A 37 21.13 -21.46 -0.33
C GLN A 37 19.79 -20.79 0.05
N ALA A 38 19.79 -19.47 0.24
CA ALA A 38 18.58 -18.72 0.50
C ALA A 38 17.63 -18.75 -0.72
N SER A 39 18.15 -18.71 -1.95
CA SER A 39 17.36 -18.90 -3.17
C SER A 39 16.72 -20.29 -3.23
N ALA A 40 17.49 -21.34 -2.91
CA ALA A 40 16.98 -22.71 -2.87
C ALA A 40 15.88 -22.87 -1.81
N PHE A 41 16.05 -22.27 -0.63
CA PHE A 41 15.03 -22.25 0.42
C PHE A 41 13.77 -21.53 -0.04
N ALA A 42 13.90 -20.31 -0.59
CA ALA A 42 12.76 -19.54 -1.09
C ALA A 42 11.99 -20.29 -2.20
N MET A 43 12.72 -21.00 -3.09
CA MET A 43 12.09 -21.81 -4.13
C MET A 43 11.40 -23.06 -3.54
N ALA A 44 11.99 -23.70 -2.54
CA ALA A 44 11.35 -24.84 -1.86
C ALA A 44 10.05 -24.40 -1.15
N VAL A 45 10.05 -23.22 -0.52
CA VAL A 45 8.84 -22.61 0.06
C VAL A 45 7.82 -22.24 -1.03
N MET A 46 8.26 -21.68 -2.14
CA MET A 46 7.38 -21.32 -3.26
C MET A 46 6.62 -22.54 -3.81
N LEU A 47 7.32 -23.66 -3.97
CA LEU A 47 6.75 -24.87 -4.58
C LEU A 47 5.94 -25.74 -3.60
N ASN A 48 6.30 -25.73 -2.32
CA ASN A 48 5.72 -26.64 -1.34
C ASN A 48 4.91 -25.95 -0.22
N GLY A 49 4.93 -24.60 -0.18
CA GLY A 49 4.24 -23.82 0.84
C GLY A 49 4.90 -23.91 2.23
N MET A 50 4.26 -23.28 3.18
CA MET A 50 4.52 -23.34 4.62
C MET A 50 3.19 -23.41 5.36
N THR A 51 3.16 -24.08 6.50
CA THR A 51 2.02 -24.03 7.41
C THR A 51 1.87 -22.62 8.02
N PRO A 52 0.71 -22.25 8.57
CA PRO A 52 0.55 -20.99 9.29
C PRO A 52 1.55 -20.83 10.45
N PHE A 53 1.88 -21.91 11.15
CA PHE A 53 2.87 -21.90 12.24
C PHE A 53 4.29 -21.62 11.72
N GLU A 54 4.74 -22.33 10.68
CA GLU A 54 6.04 -22.06 10.05
C GLU A 54 6.12 -20.61 9.54
N THR A 55 5.04 -20.13 8.94
CA THR A 55 4.98 -18.75 8.40
C THR A 55 5.02 -17.72 9.52
N ALA A 56 4.38 -17.98 10.66
CA ALA A 56 4.45 -17.12 11.83
C ALA A 56 5.86 -17.13 12.45
N ASP A 57 6.51 -18.31 12.57
CA ASP A 57 7.88 -18.41 13.06
C ASP A 57 8.87 -17.69 12.15
N LEU A 58 8.72 -17.82 10.82
CA LEU A 58 9.51 -17.08 9.83
C LEU A 58 9.30 -15.56 9.99
N THR A 59 8.06 -15.13 10.13
CA THR A 59 7.70 -13.72 10.32
C THR A 59 8.35 -13.15 11.59
N LEU A 60 8.26 -13.88 12.70
CA LEU A 60 8.83 -13.46 14.00
C LEU A 60 10.37 -13.46 13.96
N ALA A 61 10.98 -14.46 13.33
CA ALA A 61 12.44 -14.49 13.14
C ALA A 61 12.92 -13.31 12.28
N MET A 62 12.21 -13.01 11.19
CA MET A 62 12.51 -11.84 10.35
C MET A 62 12.30 -10.52 11.11
N ALA A 63 11.21 -10.38 11.87
CA ALA A 63 10.96 -9.18 12.66
C ALA A 63 12.07 -8.94 13.71
N ARG A 64 12.57 -10.01 14.33
CA ARG A 64 13.62 -9.97 15.37
C ARG A 64 15.03 -9.96 14.80
N SER A 65 15.21 -10.02 13.49
CA SER A 65 16.53 -9.98 12.86
C SER A 65 17.24 -8.63 13.02
N GLY A 66 16.50 -7.59 13.40
CA GLY A 66 17.01 -6.26 13.71
C GLY A 66 16.30 -5.66 14.91
N GLN A 67 16.19 -4.34 14.93
CA GLN A 67 15.50 -3.63 15.99
C GLN A 67 13.98 -3.89 15.94
N VAL A 68 13.37 -4.12 17.09
CA VAL A 68 11.90 -4.13 17.26
C VAL A 68 11.54 -2.95 18.14
N LEU A 69 10.64 -2.08 17.63
CA LEU A 69 10.23 -0.88 18.36
C LEU A 69 9.26 -1.25 19.48
N ASP A 70 9.57 -0.79 20.67
CA ASP A 70 8.60 -0.69 21.74
C ASP A 70 8.01 0.72 21.77
N LEU A 71 6.70 0.81 21.53
CA LEU A 71 5.95 2.06 21.53
C LEU A 71 5.07 2.23 22.78
N SER A 72 5.15 1.32 23.76
CA SER A 72 4.31 1.34 24.96
C SER A 72 4.52 2.58 25.84
N GLU A 73 5.74 3.19 25.80
CA GLU A 73 6.04 4.43 26.49
C GLU A 73 5.59 5.70 25.72
N VAL A 74 5.16 5.51 24.46
CA VAL A 74 4.84 6.60 23.54
C VAL A 74 3.33 6.72 23.34
N VAL A 75 2.65 5.58 23.18
CA VAL A 75 1.20 5.51 22.92
C VAL A 75 0.58 4.33 23.67
N ASP A 76 -0.69 4.47 24.09
CA ASP A 76 -1.43 3.40 24.79
C ASP A 76 -1.67 2.20 23.89
N ILE A 77 -1.91 2.44 22.60
CA ILE A 77 -2.07 1.41 21.56
C ILE A 77 -1.47 1.93 20.24
N ALA A 78 -0.54 1.17 19.70
CA ALA A 78 0.02 1.44 18.37
C ALA A 78 -0.82 0.72 17.30
N VAL A 79 -1.42 1.49 16.39
CA VAL A 79 -2.18 0.95 15.26
C VAL A 79 -1.44 1.16 13.95
N ASP A 80 -1.61 0.25 13.01
CA ASP A 80 -1.14 0.39 11.63
C ASP A 80 -2.22 -0.06 10.64
N LYS A 81 -2.18 0.50 9.45
CA LYS A 81 -2.94 0.09 8.29
C LYS A 81 -1.97 -0.31 7.18
N HIS A 82 -2.15 -1.48 6.62
CA HIS A 82 -1.36 -1.91 5.47
C HIS A 82 -2.25 -2.15 4.26
N SER A 83 -1.81 -1.70 3.08
CA SER A 83 -2.39 -2.12 1.82
C SER A 83 -1.44 -3.10 1.14
N SER A 84 -1.99 -4.15 0.52
CA SER A 84 -1.19 -5.08 -0.29
C SER A 84 -0.69 -4.46 -1.61
N GLY A 85 -1.09 -3.21 -1.91
CA GLY A 85 -0.69 -2.46 -3.09
C GLY A 85 -1.71 -2.52 -4.22
N GLY A 86 -1.79 -1.44 -4.97
CA GLY A 86 -2.73 -1.29 -6.07
C GLY A 86 -2.52 0.01 -6.84
N VAL A 87 -3.37 0.26 -7.81
CA VAL A 87 -3.33 1.43 -8.69
C VAL A 87 -4.25 2.53 -8.15
N GLY A 88 -3.72 3.74 -7.98
CA GLY A 88 -4.45 4.83 -7.36
C GLY A 88 -4.65 4.64 -5.85
N ASP A 89 -3.89 3.75 -5.20
CA ASP A 89 -4.03 3.49 -3.77
C ASP A 89 -3.29 4.55 -2.93
N LYS A 90 -3.94 5.66 -2.71
CA LYS A 90 -3.56 6.74 -1.79
C LYS A 90 -4.24 6.64 -0.42
N THR A 91 -4.87 5.52 -0.10
CA THR A 91 -5.67 5.31 1.12
C THR A 91 -4.91 5.70 2.40
N SER A 92 -3.61 5.38 2.49
CA SER A 92 -2.80 5.71 3.67
C SER A 92 -2.64 7.21 3.88
N VAL A 93 -2.56 8.01 2.80
CA VAL A 93 -2.41 9.47 2.86
C VAL A 93 -3.63 10.13 3.50
N SER A 94 -4.82 9.55 3.31
CA SER A 94 -6.08 10.07 3.85
C SER A 94 -6.50 9.41 5.16
N VAL A 95 -6.43 8.08 5.26
CA VAL A 95 -6.89 7.34 6.46
C VAL A 95 -6.07 7.68 7.69
N MET A 96 -4.74 7.82 7.56
CA MET A 96 -3.89 8.10 8.73
C MET A 96 -4.21 9.44 9.39
N PRO A 97 -4.35 10.56 8.65
CA PRO A 97 -4.81 11.82 9.24
C PRO A 97 -6.21 11.74 9.86
N MET A 98 -7.17 11.05 9.22
CA MET A 98 -8.52 10.86 9.76
C MET A 98 -8.48 10.17 11.13
N VAL A 99 -7.76 9.06 11.21
CA VAL A 99 -7.62 8.27 12.45
C VAL A 99 -6.89 9.08 13.53
N ALA A 100 -5.83 9.77 13.19
CA ALA A 100 -5.09 10.61 14.13
C ALA A 100 -5.92 11.81 14.62
N ALA A 101 -6.78 12.39 13.78
CA ALA A 101 -7.74 13.44 14.16
C ALA A 101 -8.78 12.95 15.18
N CYS A 102 -9.16 11.65 15.10
CA CYS A 102 -10.03 11.01 16.09
C CYS A 102 -9.31 10.67 17.41
N GLY A 103 -8.09 11.17 17.63
CA GLY A 103 -7.33 11.01 18.86
C GLY A 103 -6.65 9.63 19.00
N LEU A 104 -6.50 8.86 17.92
CA LEU A 104 -5.75 7.61 17.90
C LEU A 104 -4.39 7.86 17.24
N PRO A 105 -3.27 7.84 17.99
CA PRO A 105 -1.96 8.08 17.41
C PRO A 105 -1.59 7.03 16.34
N VAL A 106 -1.01 7.47 15.24
CA VAL A 106 -0.62 6.62 14.11
C VAL A 106 0.85 6.81 13.78
N GLY A 107 1.62 5.75 13.97
CA GLY A 107 3.00 5.64 13.53
C GLY A 107 3.10 4.63 12.39
N LYS A 108 3.20 5.10 11.15
CA LYS A 108 3.23 4.24 9.97
C LYS A 108 4.57 4.26 9.28
N MET A 109 5.10 3.06 9.05
CA MET A 109 6.19 2.84 8.10
C MET A 109 5.65 2.30 6.78
N SER A 110 6.03 2.94 5.69
CA SER A 110 5.54 2.65 4.35
C SER A 110 6.69 2.39 3.37
N GLY A 111 6.36 2.04 2.13
CA GLY A 111 7.32 1.72 1.07
C GLY A 111 7.23 2.65 -0.13
N ARG A 112 8.23 2.54 -0.99
CA ARG A 112 8.24 3.10 -2.34
C ARG A 112 7.43 2.23 -3.29
N GLY A 113 7.11 2.77 -4.45
CA GLY A 113 6.40 2.04 -5.51
C GLY A 113 7.18 0.84 -6.03
N LEU A 114 6.44 -0.20 -6.39
CA LEU A 114 6.96 -1.43 -6.98
C LEU A 114 6.13 -1.82 -8.20
N GLY A 115 6.79 -1.99 -9.35
CA GLY A 115 6.13 -2.31 -10.60
C GLY A 115 5.05 -1.27 -10.94
N PHE A 116 3.85 -1.73 -11.24
CA PHE A 116 2.70 -0.89 -11.58
C PHE A 116 2.04 -0.18 -10.38
N SER A 117 2.41 -0.54 -9.15
CA SER A 117 1.82 0.00 -7.93
C SER A 117 2.60 1.21 -7.45
N GLY A 118 1.95 2.36 -7.29
CA GLY A 118 2.54 3.58 -6.77
C GLY A 118 2.85 3.50 -5.27
N GLY A 119 3.99 4.05 -4.83
CA GLY A 119 4.41 4.05 -3.42
C GLY A 119 3.87 5.24 -2.62
N THR A 120 3.49 4.99 -1.37
CA THR A 120 3.04 6.06 -0.47
C THR A 120 4.12 7.12 -0.24
N LEU A 121 5.39 6.70 -0.15
CA LEU A 121 6.50 7.63 0.05
C LEU A 121 6.73 8.50 -1.18
N ASP A 122 6.69 7.90 -2.38
CA ASP A 122 6.86 8.63 -3.64
C ASP A 122 5.77 9.71 -3.81
N LYS A 123 4.55 9.41 -3.37
CA LYS A 123 3.44 10.37 -3.36
C LYS A 123 3.73 11.56 -2.43
N LEU A 124 4.14 11.30 -1.18
CA LEU A 124 4.41 12.35 -0.20
C LEU A 124 5.64 13.19 -0.54
N GLU A 125 6.64 12.61 -1.21
CA GLU A 125 7.80 13.34 -1.73
C GLU A 125 7.45 14.33 -2.85
N SER A 126 6.23 14.28 -3.41
CA SER A 126 5.71 15.35 -4.28
C SER A 126 5.46 16.67 -3.55
N ILE A 127 5.42 16.65 -2.22
CA ILE A 127 5.39 17.85 -1.38
C ILE A 127 6.84 18.25 -1.08
N PRO A 128 7.33 19.40 -1.57
CA PRO A 128 8.71 19.81 -1.38
C PRO A 128 9.15 19.82 0.08
N GLY A 129 10.30 19.25 0.35
CA GLY A 129 10.91 19.19 1.68
C GLY A 129 10.39 18.06 2.58
N TYR A 130 9.35 17.30 2.16
CA TYR A 130 8.84 16.19 2.98
C TYR A 130 9.88 15.08 3.14
N ARG A 131 10.26 14.81 4.40
CA ARG A 131 11.25 13.80 4.75
C ARG A 131 10.60 12.44 5.00
N VAL A 132 11.14 11.41 4.36
CA VAL A 132 10.70 10.01 4.51
C VAL A 132 11.72 9.12 5.23
N ASP A 133 12.82 9.69 5.70
CA ASP A 133 14.00 9.01 6.24
C ASP A 133 14.24 9.32 7.72
N LEU A 134 13.18 9.30 8.53
CA LEU A 134 13.30 9.58 9.97
C LEU A 134 14.06 8.47 10.69
N THR A 135 14.91 8.87 11.63
CA THR A 135 15.49 7.93 12.61
C THR A 135 14.42 7.39 13.56
N THR A 136 14.72 6.29 14.25
CA THR A 136 13.82 5.72 15.26
C THR A 136 13.47 6.71 16.36
N ASP A 137 14.42 7.52 16.80
CA ASP A 137 14.20 8.52 17.86
C ASP A 137 13.32 9.68 17.36
N GLU A 138 13.57 10.16 16.12
CA GLU A 138 12.71 11.17 15.48
C GLU A 138 11.28 10.63 15.32
N PHE A 139 11.13 9.37 14.88
CA PHE A 139 9.84 8.70 14.76
C PHE A 139 9.07 8.66 16.09
N LYS A 140 9.72 8.16 17.16
CA LYS A 140 9.11 8.10 18.52
C LYS A 140 8.75 9.49 19.04
N LYS A 141 9.66 10.45 18.91
CA LYS A 141 9.45 11.85 19.34
C LYS A 141 8.26 12.46 18.61
N GLN A 142 8.22 12.39 17.27
CA GLN A 142 7.12 12.96 16.49
C GLN A 142 5.79 12.28 16.80
N LEU A 143 5.78 10.94 16.93
CA LEU A 143 4.56 10.20 17.29
C LEU A 143 4.01 10.67 18.65
N LYS A 144 4.88 10.87 19.64
CA LYS A 144 4.51 11.36 20.98
C LYS A 144 3.97 12.79 20.94
N GLU A 145 4.63 13.69 20.21
CA GLU A 145 4.32 15.11 20.20
C GLU A 145 3.17 15.49 19.25
N LYS A 146 3.07 14.82 18.10
CA LYS A 146 2.14 15.16 17.02
C LYS A 146 1.01 14.15 16.84
N GLY A 147 1.19 12.93 17.36
CA GLY A 147 0.23 11.83 17.20
C GLY A 147 0.15 11.26 15.80
N ILE A 148 1.05 11.65 14.87
CA ILE A 148 1.09 11.14 13.52
C ILE A 148 2.51 11.15 12.95
N VAL A 149 2.92 10.03 12.33
CA VAL A 149 4.17 9.87 11.59
C VAL A 149 3.91 8.97 10.39
N LEU A 150 4.42 9.33 9.20
CA LEU A 150 4.38 8.50 8.01
C LEU A 150 5.72 8.58 7.29
N THR A 151 6.56 7.57 7.46
CA THR A 151 7.95 7.56 7.01
C THR A 151 8.31 6.24 6.31
N GLY A 152 9.50 6.19 5.73
CA GLY A 152 10.12 4.96 5.24
C GLY A 152 10.53 4.04 6.38
N GLN A 153 10.78 2.78 6.03
CA GLN A 153 11.35 1.82 6.97
C GLN A 153 12.85 2.12 7.14
N SER A 154 13.32 2.21 8.38
CA SER A 154 14.75 2.27 8.65
C SER A 154 15.42 0.93 8.30
N LEU A 155 16.69 0.97 7.90
CA LEU A 155 17.45 -0.23 7.53
C LEU A 155 17.63 -1.20 8.71
N ASP A 156 17.46 -0.73 9.94
CA ASP A 156 17.63 -1.53 11.16
C ASP A 156 16.39 -2.36 11.51
N LEU A 157 15.25 -2.11 10.85
CA LEU A 157 14.01 -2.86 11.08
C LEU A 157 13.91 -4.03 10.11
N ALA A 158 13.83 -5.25 10.64
CA ALA A 158 13.68 -6.49 9.89
C ALA A 158 14.68 -6.62 8.70
N PRO A 159 16.01 -6.48 8.90
CA PRO A 159 17.00 -6.53 7.82
C PRO A 159 16.98 -7.85 7.04
N ALA A 160 16.56 -8.96 7.67
CA ALA A 160 16.35 -10.23 6.99
C ALA A 160 15.33 -10.10 5.85
N ASP A 161 14.24 -9.34 6.05
CA ASP A 161 13.24 -9.11 5.02
C ASP A 161 13.83 -8.34 3.83
N GLY A 162 14.60 -7.29 4.09
CA GLY A 162 15.23 -6.50 3.03
C GLY A 162 16.13 -7.36 2.14
N LYS A 163 16.95 -8.24 2.74
CA LYS A 163 17.82 -9.17 2.01
C LYS A 163 17.01 -10.23 1.25
N MET A 164 16.02 -10.84 1.92
CA MET A 164 15.18 -11.87 1.31
C MET A 164 14.36 -11.32 0.16
N TYR A 165 13.80 -10.11 0.30
CA TYR A 165 13.02 -9.47 -0.74
C TYR A 165 13.88 -9.17 -1.99
N ALA A 166 15.08 -8.60 -1.81
CA ALA A 166 16.00 -8.34 -2.91
C ALA A 166 16.40 -9.63 -3.67
N LEU A 167 16.55 -10.74 -2.93
CA LEU A 167 16.85 -12.03 -3.53
C LEU A 167 15.66 -12.60 -4.31
N ARG A 168 14.46 -12.49 -3.75
CA ARG A 168 13.22 -13.00 -4.36
C ARG A 168 12.90 -12.28 -5.67
N ASP A 169 13.20 -10.99 -5.76
CA ASP A 169 12.95 -10.16 -6.94
C ASP A 169 13.67 -10.69 -8.21
N VAL A 170 14.82 -11.33 -8.02
CA VAL A 170 15.66 -11.86 -9.13
C VAL A 170 15.66 -13.39 -9.24
N THR A 171 14.89 -14.11 -8.41
CA THR A 171 14.87 -15.58 -8.38
C THR A 171 13.50 -16.20 -8.70
N GLY A 172 12.51 -15.36 -9.12
CA GLY A 172 11.17 -15.84 -9.49
C GLY A 172 10.36 -16.36 -8.30
N THR A 173 10.67 -15.93 -7.06
CA THR A 173 10.01 -16.41 -5.84
C THR A 173 9.12 -15.36 -5.16
N VAL A 174 8.87 -14.22 -5.83
CA VAL A 174 8.00 -13.16 -5.35
C VAL A 174 6.55 -13.65 -5.11
N PRO A 175 5.91 -14.47 -5.99
CA PRO A 175 4.50 -14.86 -5.83
C PRO A 175 4.21 -15.86 -4.69
N SER A 176 5.19 -16.23 -3.87
CA SER A 176 4.99 -17.15 -2.75
C SER A 176 4.14 -16.52 -1.63
N THR A 177 2.91 -17.00 -1.42
CA THR A 177 1.98 -16.49 -0.39
C THR A 177 2.59 -16.46 1.02
N PRO A 178 3.26 -17.52 1.54
CA PRO A 178 3.92 -17.47 2.84
C PRO A 178 5.00 -16.39 2.94
N LEU A 179 5.81 -16.23 1.89
CA LEU A 179 6.88 -15.23 1.87
C LEU A 179 6.35 -13.80 1.71
N ILE A 180 5.23 -13.61 1.01
CA ILE A 180 4.51 -12.32 0.94
C ILE A 180 3.97 -11.95 2.31
N ALA A 181 3.23 -12.87 2.95
CA ALA A 181 2.65 -12.67 4.28
C ALA A 181 3.71 -12.34 5.33
N SER A 182 4.80 -13.12 5.35
CA SER A 182 5.93 -12.88 6.28
C SER A 182 6.60 -11.53 6.04
N SER A 183 6.84 -11.15 4.80
CA SER A 183 7.44 -9.86 4.43
C SER A 183 6.57 -8.67 4.87
N ILE A 184 5.26 -8.77 4.72
CA ILE A 184 4.32 -7.73 5.17
C ILE A 184 4.31 -7.64 6.69
N MET A 185 4.05 -8.76 7.35
CA MET A 185 3.77 -8.80 8.78
C MET A 185 5.02 -8.56 9.65
N CYS A 186 6.20 -9.03 9.24
CA CYS A 186 7.42 -8.81 10.01
C CYS A 186 7.73 -7.31 10.20
N LYS A 187 7.49 -6.50 9.17
CA LYS A 187 7.68 -5.04 9.24
C LYS A 187 6.70 -4.36 10.20
N LYS A 188 5.44 -4.81 10.22
CA LYS A 188 4.41 -4.29 11.13
C LYS A 188 4.71 -4.63 12.58
N ILE A 189 5.16 -5.85 12.81
CA ILE A 189 5.57 -6.32 14.14
C ILE A 189 6.84 -5.59 14.60
N ALA A 190 7.86 -5.49 13.74
CA ALA A 190 9.10 -4.78 14.04
C ALA A 190 8.87 -3.27 14.31
N ALA A 191 7.93 -2.64 13.61
CA ALA A 191 7.53 -1.25 13.85
C ALA A 191 6.70 -1.04 15.14
N GLY A 192 6.41 -2.11 15.91
CA GLY A 192 5.72 -2.03 17.19
C GLY A 192 4.20 -2.00 17.13
N ALA A 193 3.58 -2.27 15.97
CA ALA A 193 2.13 -2.27 15.83
C ALA A 193 1.49 -3.36 16.72
N GLN A 194 0.48 -2.97 17.50
CA GLN A 194 -0.30 -3.85 18.37
C GLN A 194 -1.64 -4.24 17.74
N ALA A 195 -2.14 -3.37 16.87
CA ALA A 195 -3.38 -3.58 16.11
C ALA A 195 -3.13 -3.21 14.64
N ILE A 196 -3.54 -4.10 13.72
CA ILE A 196 -3.22 -4.01 12.29
C ILE A 196 -4.49 -4.21 11.47
N VAL A 197 -4.82 -3.25 10.61
CA VAL A 197 -5.84 -3.41 9.56
C VAL A 197 -5.14 -3.66 8.24
N LEU A 198 -5.43 -4.78 7.62
CA LEU A 198 -4.91 -5.21 6.34
C LEU A 198 -5.96 -4.93 5.26
N ASP A 199 -5.64 -4.07 4.31
CA ASP A 199 -6.43 -3.77 3.12
C ASP A 199 -5.85 -4.61 1.97
N VAL A 200 -6.38 -5.82 1.81
CA VAL A 200 -5.91 -6.81 0.82
C VAL A 200 -6.63 -6.56 -0.49
N LYS A 201 -5.89 -6.06 -1.47
CA LYS A 201 -6.41 -5.76 -2.80
C LYS A 201 -6.53 -7.03 -3.64
N THR A 202 -7.63 -7.14 -4.40
CA THR A 202 -7.84 -8.22 -5.37
C THR A 202 -8.33 -7.70 -6.70
N GLY A 203 -7.93 -8.34 -7.80
CA GLY A 203 -8.34 -8.01 -9.15
C GLY A 203 -7.19 -7.57 -10.06
N LEU A 204 -7.55 -7.02 -11.21
CA LEU A 204 -6.63 -6.74 -12.32
C LEU A 204 -5.48 -5.76 -12.01
N GLY A 205 -5.61 -4.94 -10.98
CA GLY A 205 -4.58 -4.00 -10.52
C GLY A 205 -3.94 -4.38 -9.19
N ALA A 206 -4.12 -5.61 -8.72
CA ALA A 206 -3.55 -6.14 -7.50
C ALA A 206 -2.47 -7.20 -7.79
N PHE A 207 -1.71 -7.57 -6.74
CA PHE A 207 -0.80 -8.73 -6.79
C PHE A 207 -1.58 -10.05 -6.67
N MET A 208 -2.72 -10.04 -5.94
CA MET A 208 -3.66 -11.16 -5.87
C MET A 208 -4.76 -10.92 -6.90
N GLU A 209 -4.70 -11.63 -8.03
CA GLU A 209 -5.61 -11.40 -9.16
C GLU A 209 -7.01 -11.99 -8.90
N THR A 210 -7.07 -13.05 -8.09
CA THR A 210 -8.33 -13.70 -7.74
C THR A 210 -8.73 -13.46 -6.29
N LEU A 211 -10.04 -13.49 -6.02
CA LEU A 211 -10.57 -13.36 -4.67
C LEU A 211 -10.10 -14.49 -3.74
N ASN A 212 -9.92 -15.71 -4.28
CA ASN A 212 -9.41 -16.84 -3.51
C ASN A 212 -7.97 -16.62 -3.03
N GLU A 213 -7.07 -16.18 -3.92
CA GLU A 213 -5.69 -15.83 -3.55
C GLU A 213 -5.65 -14.71 -2.49
N ALA A 214 -6.51 -13.70 -2.64
CA ALA A 214 -6.60 -12.61 -1.67
C ALA A 214 -7.12 -13.10 -0.31
N ARG A 215 -8.09 -14.01 -0.28
CA ARG A 215 -8.59 -14.65 0.96
C ARG A 215 -7.50 -15.47 1.64
N GLU A 216 -6.82 -16.33 0.92
CA GLU A 216 -5.72 -17.15 1.46
C GLU A 216 -4.62 -16.27 2.07
N LEU A 217 -4.23 -15.19 1.40
CA LEU A 217 -3.26 -14.24 1.93
C LEU A 217 -3.78 -13.52 3.18
N ALA A 218 -5.03 -13.08 3.15
CA ALA A 218 -5.69 -12.37 4.26
C ALA A 218 -5.78 -13.26 5.51
N GLU A 219 -6.27 -14.49 5.36
CA GLU A 219 -6.39 -15.46 6.45
C GLU A 219 -5.01 -15.79 7.04
N LEU A 220 -4.01 -16.04 6.21
CA LEU A 220 -2.65 -16.31 6.66
C LEU A 220 -2.07 -15.14 7.45
N MET A 221 -2.25 -13.89 6.99
CA MET A 221 -1.76 -12.71 7.70
C MET A 221 -2.50 -12.47 9.03
N VAL A 222 -3.80 -12.76 9.10
CA VAL A 222 -4.58 -12.70 10.34
C VAL A 222 -4.08 -13.76 11.33
N ASP A 223 -3.83 -14.99 10.87
CA ASP A 223 -3.26 -16.06 11.68
C ASP A 223 -1.87 -15.70 12.21
N ILE A 224 -0.98 -15.17 11.37
CA ILE A 224 0.32 -14.65 11.80
C ILE A 224 0.15 -13.60 12.89
N GLY A 225 -0.76 -12.64 12.69
CA GLY A 225 -1.05 -11.61 13.67
C GLY A 225 -1.48 -12.20 15.02
N ARG A 226 -2.42 -13.15 14.99
CA ARG A 226 -2.90 -13.86 16.19
C ARG A 226 -1.78 -14.62 16.90
N LEU A 227 -0.96 -15.36 16.15
CA LEU A 227 0.18 -16.12 16.71
C LEU A 227 1.27 -15.20 17.26
N ALA A 228 1.43 -14.01 16.70
CA ALA A 228 2.34 -12.97 17.18
C ALA A 228 1.75 -12.11 18.33
N GLY A 229 0.54 -12.40 18.80
CA GLY A 229 -0.13 -11.64 19.87
C GLY A 229 -0.60 -10.24 19.41
N ARG A 230 -0.88 -10.06 18.11
CA ARG A 230 -1.37 -8.81 17.52
C ARG A 230 -2.85 -8.92 17.14
N LYS A 231 -3.61 -7.85 17.37
CA LYS A 231 -4.99 -7.77 16.86
C LYS A 231 -4.93 -7.45 15.37
N THR A 232 -5.43 -8.34 14.53
CA THR A 232 -5.36 -8.19 13.07
C THR A 232 -6.72 -8.42 12.45
N VAL A 233 -7.13 -7.52 11.57
CA VAL A 233 -8.32 -7.61 10.72
C VAL A 233 -7.90 -7.43 9.28
N ALA A 234 -8.45 -8.23 8.37
CA ALA A 234 -8.25 -8.11 6.95
C ALA A 234 -9.56 -7.72 6.26
N LEU A 235 -9.45 -6.80 5.31
CA LEU A 235 -10.51 -6.34 4.43
C LEU A 235 -10.12 -6.74 3.01
N LEU A 236 -11.03 -7.36 2.26
CA LEU A 236 -10.81 -7.69 0.85
C LEU A 236 -11.42 -6.58 0.00
N SER A 237 -10.62 -5.87 -0.77
CA SER A 237 -11.08 -4.73 -1.53
C SER A 237 -10.78 -4.83 -3.03
N ASP A 238 -11.68 -4.28 -3.85
CA ASP A 238 -11.57 -4.31 -5.31
C ASP A 238 -10.39 -3.47 -5.82
N MET A 239 -9.70 -4.03 -6.80
CA MET A 239 -8.65 -3.36 -7.57
C MET A 239 -8.72 -3.73 -9.05
N ASN A 240 -9.90 -4.08 -9.57
CA ASN A 240 -10.09 -4.30 -11.01
C ASN A 240 -9.97 -3.01 -11.80
N GLN A 241 -10.31 -1.88 -11.17
CA GLN A 241 -10.13 -0.53 -11.68
C GLN A 241 -9.33 0.33 -10.69
N PRO A 242 -8.71 1.45 -11.10
CA PRO A 242 -8.02 2.35 -10.18
C PRO A 242 -8.95 2.85 -9.06
N LEU A 243 -8.44 2.95 -7.83
CA LEU A 243 -9.18 3.51 -6.69
C LEU A 243 -9.15 5.04 -6.76
N GLY A 244 -10.32 5.67 -6.73
CA GLY A 244 -10.46 7.07 -7.04
C GLY A 244 -10.16 7.36 -8.52
N ASN A 245 -9.96 8.61 -8.88
CA ASN A 245 -9.75 9.03 -10.26
C ASN A 245 -8.26 9.19 -10.60
N ALA A 246 -7.47 9.69 -9.68
CA ALA A 246 -6.06 10.00 -9.90
C ALA A 246 -5.14 8.77 -9.79
N VAL A 247 -4.22 8.65 -10.76
CA VAL A 247 -3.12 7.67 -10.80
C VAL A 247 -1.84 8.40 -11.14
N GLY A 248 -0.90 8.46 -10.20
CA GLY A 248 0.36 9.21 -10.28
C GLY A 248 0.72 9.75 -8.90
N ASN A 249 1.86 10.44 -8.73
CA ASN A 249 2.30 10.83 -7.39
C ASN A 249 1.57 12.09 -6.87
N ALA A 250 1.85 13.26 -7.44
CA ALA A 250 1.21 14.51 -7.03
C ALA A 250 -0.30 14.49 -7.27
N LEU A 251 -0.76 13.93 -8.38
CA LEU A 251 -2.19 13.82 -8.70
C LEU A 251 -2.95 13.07 -7.61
N GLU A 252 -2.37 11.98 -7.07
CA GLU A 252 -2.98 11.22 -5.98
C GLU A 252 -2.94 11.97 -4.65
N VAL A 253 -1.91 12.76 -4.37
CA VAL A 253 -1.86 13.62 -3.16
C VAL A 253 -2.89 14.75 -3.26
N ILE A 254 -3.04 15.35 -4.43
CA ILE A 254 -4.07 16.37 -4.69
C ILE A 254 -5.46 15.79 -4.43
N GLU A 255 -5.78 14.61 -4.96
CA GLU A 255 -7.07 13.94 -4.75
C GLU A 255 -7.26 13.55 -3.27
N ALA A 256 -6.21 13.12 -2.57
CA ALA A 256 -6.27 12.81 -1.15
C ALA A 256 -6.57 14.06 -0.31
N ILE A 257 -5.94 15.19 -0.62
CA ILE A 257 -6.20 16.48 0.06
C ILE A 257 -7.63 16.96 -0.24
N ASP A 258 -8.09 16.84 -1.49
CA ASP A 258 -9.45 17.20 -1.87
C ASP A 258 -10.49 16.37 -1.09
N MET A 259 -10.25 15.06 -0.94
CA MET A 259 -11.09 14.20 -0.11
C MET A 259 -11.09 14.64 1.36
N LEU A 260 -9.94 15.00 1.93
CA LEU A 260 -9.84 15.50 3.31
C LEU A 260 -10.52 16.87 3.50
N ARG A 261 -10.76 17.61 2.40
CA ARG A 261 -11.58 18.85 2.38
C ARG A 261 -13.08 18.57 2.24
N GLY A 262 -13.49 17.31 2.10
CA GLY A 262 -14.88 16.88 1.92
C GLY A 262 -15.30 16.70 0.46
N GLY A 263 -14.40 16.90 -0.51
CA GLY A 263 -14.57 16.63 -1.95
C GLY A 263 -14.14 15.22 -2.35
N GLY A 264 -13.58 15.11 -3.54
CA GLY A 264 -13.01 13.89 -4.11
C GLY A 264 -14.00 12.83 -4.61
N PRO A 265 -13.50 11.74 -5.22
CA PRO A 265 -14.32 10.66 -5.74
C PRO A 265 -15.04 9.89 -4.64
N ALA A 266 -16.31 9.53 -4.90
CA ALA A 266 -17.16 8.85 -3.92
C ALA A 266 -16.63 7.46 -3.53
N ASP A 267 -16.10 6.70 -4.49
CA ASP A 267 -15.50 5.38 -4.25
C ASP A 267 -14.28 5.47 -3.32
N PHE A 268 -13.41 6.45 -3.53
CA PHE A 268 -12.23 6.68 -2.69
C PHE A 268 -12.61 7.14 -1.28
N ARG A 269 -13.57 8.06 -1.18
CA ARG A 269 -14.08 8.52 0.13
C ARG A 269 -14.68 7.35 0.92
N GLU A 270 -15.55 6.57 0.30
CA GLU A 270 -16.20 5.42 0.93
C GLU A 270 -15.18 4.38 1.39
N HIS A 271 -14.20 4.08 0.53
CA HIS A 271 -13.09 3.19 0.88
C HIS A 271 -12.32 3.68 2.11
N CYS A 272 -11.96 4.97 2.14
CA CYS A 272 -11.25 5.55 3.28
C CYS A 272 -12.06 5.52 4.57
N LEU A 273 -13.36 5.82 4.52
CA LEU A 273 -14.24 5.77 5.69
C LEU A 273 -14.35 4.34 6.25
N HIS A 274 -14.51 3.35 5.37
CA HIS A 274 -14.60 1.95 5.79
C HIS A 274 -13.30 1.48 6.45
N VAL A 275 -12.15 1.74 5.85
CA VAL A 275 -10.84 1.39 6.42
C VAL A 275 -10.59 2.13 7.74
N ALA A 276 -10.87 3.45 7.79
CA ALA A 276 -10.69 4.25 9.01
C ALA A 276 -11.57 3.74 10.16
N ALA A 277 -12.82 3.34 9.87
CA ALA A 277 -13.72 2.77 10.87
C ALA A 277 -13.13 1.50 11.50
N HIS A 278 -12.60 0.60 10.71
CA HIS A 278 -11.94 -0.60 11.23
C HIS A 278 -10.69 -0.28 12.07
N VAL A 279 -9.89 0.71 11.67
CA VAL A 279 -8.71 1.14 12.45
C VAL A 279 -9.15 1.74 13.79
N LEU A 280 -10.17 2.60 13.81
CA LEU A 280 -10.70 3.24 15.02
C LEU A 280 -11.32 2.21 15.98
N LEU A 281 -12.10 1.26 15.46
CA LEU A 281 -12.66 0.18 16.27
C LEU A 281 -11.57 -0.69 16.89
N LEU A 282 -10.59 -1.11 16.07
CA LEU A 282 -9.47 -1.95 16.52
C LEU A 282 -8.58 -1.21 17.54
N GLY A 283 -8.45 0.11 17.37
CA GLY A 283 -7.78 1.05 18.27
C GLY A 283 -8.60 1.45 19.49
N LYS A 284 -9.81 0.88 19.68
CA LYS A 284 -10.72 1.13 20.82
C LYS A 284 -11.15 2.60 20.96
N ARG A 285 -11.35 3.29 19.84
CA ARG A 285 -11.89 4.66 19.81
C ARG A 285 -13.40 4.69 19.61
N ALA A 286 -13.99 3.55 19.27
CA ALA A 286 -15.44 3.36 19.09
C ALA A 286 -15.86 1.99 19.65
N GLN A 287 -17.14 1.82 19.93
CA GLN A 287 -17.71 0.58 20.44
C GLN A 287 -18.09 -0.38 19.30
N ASP A 288 -18.47 0.18 18.16
CA ASP A 288 -18.84 -0.55 16.94
C ASP A 288 -18.39 0.19 15.67
N LEU A 289 -18.65 -0.42 14.51
CA LEU A 289 -18.28 0.14 13.22
C LEU A 289 -19.08 1.38 12.82
N GLU A 290 -20.34 1.48 13.28
CA GLU A 290 -21.21 2.64 12.97
C GLU A 290 -20.67 3.90 13.68
N GLU A 291 -20.38 3.79 14.98
CA GLU A 291 -19.77 4.87 15.74
C GLU A 291 -18.38 5.23 15.18
N ALA A 292 -17.57 4.22 14.85
CA ALA A 292 -16.23 4.42 14.27
C ALA A 292 -16.30 5.19 12.93
N ARG A 293 -17.26 4.81 12.07
CA ARG A 293 -17.49 5.48 10.79
C ARG A 293 -17.95 6.93 10.99
N ALA A 294 -18.87 7.17 11.92
CA ALA A 294 -19.35 8.51 12.23
C ALA A 294 -18.22 9.42 12.73
N LEU A 295 -17.30 8.90 13.55
CA LEU A 295 -16.10 9.63 13.99
C LEU A 295 -15.18 9.97 12.80
N ALA A 296 -14.92 8.99 11.92
CA ALA A 296 -14.10 9.20 10.73
C ALA A 296 -14.73 10.27 9.81
N GLU A 297 -16.03 10.19 9.56
CA GLU A 297 -16.75 11.16 8.72
C GLU A 297 -16.76 12.56 9.34
N LYS A 298 -16.94 12.65 10.65
CA LYS A 298 -16.86 13.91 11.39
C LYS A 298 -15.49 14.57 11.21
N SER A 299 -14.40 13.80 11.24
CA SER A 299 -13.05 14.35 11.10
C SER A 299 -12.80 15.02 9.73
N ILE A 300 -13.52 14.57 8.69
CA ILE A 300 -13.51 15.22 7.38
C ILE A 300 -14.36 16.50 7.42
N THR A 301 -15.60 16.38 7.93
CA THR A 301 -16.58 17.48 7.85
C THR A 301 -16.24 18.66 8.76
N ASP A 302 -15.56 18.44 9.88
CA ASP A 302 -15.08 19.50 10.78
C ASP A 302 -13.66 20.02 10.43
N GLY A 303 -13.01 19.44 9.41
CA GLY A 303 -11.70 19.84 8.92
C GLY A 303 -10.52 19.32 9.76
N SER A 304 -10.76 18.57 10.82
CA SER A 304 -9.69 18.11 11.74
C SER A 304 -8.75 17.09 11.07
N ALA A 305 -9.24 16.31 10.13
CA ALA A 305 -8.42 15.39 9.36
C ALA A 305 -7.44 16.12 8.43
N LEU A 306 -7.89 17.18 7.76
CA LEU A 306 -7.02 18.03 6.94
C LEU A 306 -5.97 18.72 7.78
N GLU A 307 -6.36 19.28 8.94
CA GLU A 307 -5.42 19.90 9.87
C GLU A 307 -4.37 18.90 10.39
N LYS A 308 -4.77 17.67 10.64
CA LYS A 308 -3.83 16.61 11.03
C LYS A 308 -2.87 16.25 9.90
N PHE A 309 -3.30 16.30 8.65
CA PHE A 309 -2.40 16.14 7.49
C PHE A 309 -1.40 17.31 7.39
N ARG A 310 -1.85 18.56 7.63
CA ARG A 310 -0.95 19.73 7.71
C ARG A 310 0.12 19.55 8.79
N VAL A 311 -0.29 19.07 9.97
CA VAL A 311 0.63 18.78 11.08
C VAL A 311 1.66 17.72 10.67
N LEU A 312 1.24 16.66 9.97
CA LEU A 312 2.14 15.63 9.44
C LEU A 312 3.17 16.22 8.48
N VAL A 313 2.71 16.98 7.48
CA VAL A 313 3.57 17.61 6.48
C VAL A 313 4.59 18.55 7.13
N ALA A 314 4.13 19.43 8.00
CA ALA A 314 4.99 20.37 8.73
C ALA A 314 6.04 19.64 9.60
N ALA A 315 5.61 18.62 10.35
CA ALA A 315 6.50 17.89 11.27
C ALA A 315 7.61 17.12 10.53
N GLN A 316 7.38 16.74 9.26
CA GLN A 316 8.36 16.08 8.41
C GLN A 316 9.06 17.02 7.43
N GLY A 317 8.99 18.34 7.67
CA GLY A 317 9.75 19.34 6.91
C GLY A 317 9.15 19.73 5.57
N GLY A 318 7.96 19.22 5.23
CA GLY A 318 7.27 19.52 3.98
C GLY A 318 6.68 20.95 3.97
N ASP A 319 6.60 21.54 2.79
CA ASP A 319 5.96 22.85 2.60
C ASP A 319 4.44 22.73 2.70
N VAL A 320 3.88 23.17 3.83
CA VAL A 320 2.44 23.13 4.12
C VAL A 320 1.63 23.94 3.12
N SER A 321 2.23 24.93 2.47
CA SER A 321 1.53 25.74 1.48
C SER A 321 0.99 24.94 0.29
N TYR A 322 1.55 23.76 0.01
CA TYR A 322 1.03 22.80 -0.99
C TYR A 322 -0.26 22.11 -0.52
N VAL A 323 -0.43 21.98 0.79
CA VAL A 323 -1.70 21.49 1.36
C VAL A 323 -2.79 22.55 1.27
N ASP A 324 -2.42 23.82 1.38
CA ASP A 324 -3.36 24.95 1.35
C ASP A 324 -3.79 25.33 -0.07
N ASP A 325 -2.84 25.30 -1.00
CA ASP A 325 -3.01 25.70 -2.39
C ASP A 325 -2.50 24.60 -3.33
N LEU A 326 -3.43 23.80 -3.83
CA LEU A 326 -3.14 22.67 -4.73
C LEU A 326 -2.59 23.13 -6.09
N SER A 327 -2.73 24.40 -6.46
CA SER A 327 -2.17 24.92 -7.70
C SER A 327 -0.64 25.01 -7.71
N LYS A 328 -0.01 24.89 -6.54
CA LYS A 328 1.45 24.87 -6.37
C LYS A 328 2.11 23.59 -6.79
N PHE A 329 1.36 22.47 -6.80
CA PHE A 329 1.94 21.22 -7.32
C PHE A 329 2.39 21.42 -8.77
N GLU A 330 3.55 20.82 -9.07
CA GLU A 330 4.11 20.87 -10.41
C GLU A 330 3.13 20.26 -11.42
N ARG A 331 2.93 20.98 -12.54
CA ARG A 331 2.06 20.52 -13.62
C ARG A 331 2.89 19.93 -14.74
N ALA A 332 2.42 18.85 -15.31
CA ALA A 332 3.01 18.28 -16.50
C ALA A 332 2.93 19.27 -17.68
N LYS A 333 3.93 19.18 -18.55
CA LYS A 333 4.03 20.04 -19.75
C LYS A 333 2.88 19.85 -20.73
N TYR A 334 2.41 18.61 -20.85
CA TYR A 334 1.30 18.23 -21.72
C TYR A 334 0.18 17.69 -20.86
N VAL A 335 -1.02 18.26 -21.03
CA VAL A 335 -2.25 17.76 -20.44
C VAL A 335 -3.24 17.54 -21.56
N GLU A 336 -3.67 16.30 -21.74
CA GLU A 336 -4.57 15.92 -22.84
C GLU A 336 -5.79 15.17 -22.31
N VAL A 337 -6.97 15.62 -22.71
CA VAL A 337 -8.24 14.92 -22.45
C VAL A 337 -8.51 13.96 -23.60
N VAL A 338 -8.67 12.69 -23.28
CA VAL A 338 -9.07 11.65 -24.24
C VAL A 338 -10.55 11.37 -24.08
N ASN A 339 -11.28 11.53 -25.18
CA ASN A 339 -12.73 11.37 -25.20
C ASN A 339 -13.14 9.95 -25.58
N ALA A 340 -14.34 9.54 -25.16
CA ALA A 340 -14.93 8.25 -25.49
C ALA A 340 -15.17 8.14 -27.02
N PRO A 341 -14.72 7.07 -27.67
CA PRO A 341 -14.86 6.87 -29.11
C PRO A 341 -16.28 6.45 -29.52
N ARG A 342 -17.11 6.06 -28.57
CA ARG A 342 -18.52 5.68 -28.76
C ARG A 342 -19.30 5.77 -27.45
N GLY A 343 -20.61 5.80 -27.55
CA GLY A 343 -21.50 5.66 -26.39
C GLY A 343 -21.60 4.20 -25.89
N GLY A 344 -22.12 4.04 -24.66
CA GLY A 344 -22.35 2.75 -24.00
C GLY A 344 -22.14 2.82 -22.51
N PHE A 345 -21.88 1.66 -21.89
CA PHE A 345 -21.48 1.53 -20.49
C PHE A 345 -20.02 1.08 -20.42
N ILE A 346 -19.27 1.60 -19.49
CA ILE A 346 -17.91 1.12 -19.22
C ILE A 346 -18.01 -0.26 -18.58
N SER A 347 -17.45 -1.27 -19.23
CA SER A 347 -17.45 -2.65 -18.74
C SER A 347 -16.13 -3.05 -18.10
N GLN A 348 -15.03 -2.33 -18.40
CA GLN A 348 -13.72 -2.54 -17.79
C GLN A 348 -12.91 -1.25 -17.80
N VAL A 349 -12.15 -1.02 -16.74
CA VAL A 349 -11.00 -0.11 -16.68
C VAL A 349 -9.83 -0.90 -16.12
N HIS A 350 -8.98 -1.47 -16.97
CA HIS A 350 -7.95 -2.41 -16.55
C HIS A 350 -6.87 -1.72 -15.72
N ALA A 351 -6.96 -1.83 -14.38
CA ALA A 351 -6.16 -1.05 -13.45
C ALA A 351 -4.64 -1.23 -13.67
N ARG A 352 -4.16 -2.47 -13.87
CA ARG A 352 -2.73 -2.73 -14.11
C ARG A 352 -2.22 -1.98 -15.35
N SER A 353 -2.96 -2.02 -16.44
CA SER A 353 -2.57 -1.31 -17.67
C SER A 353 -2.48 0.20 -17.45
N VAL A 354 -3.38 0.78 -16.63
CA VAL A 354 -3.30 2.20 -16.25
C VAL A 354 -2.05 2.45 -15.39
N GLY A 355 -1.77 1.57 -14.42
CA GLY A 355 -0.57 1.67 -13.57
C GLY A 355 0.73 1.55 -14.36
N GLU A 356 0.83 0.59 -15.27
CA GLU A 356 1.99 0.39 -16.16
C GLU A 356 2.19 1.59 -17.10
N ALA A 357 1.09 2.16 -17.62
CA ALA A 357 1.16 3.38 -18.41
C ALA A 357 1.62 4.59 -17.58
N ALA A 358 1.25 4.67 -16.29
CA ALA A 358 1.77 5.71 -15.40
C ALA A 358 3.29 5.54 -15.15
N VAL A 359 3.78 4.30 -15.02
CA VAL A 359 5.22 4.02 -14.94
C VAL A 359 5.94 4.42 -16.23
N LEU A 360 5.37 4.14 -17.40
CA LEU A 360 5.88 4.56 -18.70
C LEU A 360 6.05 6.07 -18.78
N LEU A 361 5.07 6.84 -18.27
CA LEU A 361 5.14 8.30 -18.20
C LEU A 361 6.26 8.81 -17.29
N GLY A 362 6.69 8.00 -16.31
CA GLY A 362 7.70 8.34 -15.31
C GLY A 362 7.18 8.44 -13.89
N ALA A 363 5.90 8.13 -13.62
CA ALA A 363 5.33 8.16 -12.27
C ALA A 363 5.88 7.06 -11.35
N GLY A 364 6.51 6.03 -11.90
CA GLY A 364 7.18 4.93 -11.18
C GLY A 364 8.58 4.69 -11.69
N ARG A 365 9.27 3.70 -11.09
CA ARG A 365 10.64 3.32 -11.45
C ARG A 365 10.65 2.11 -12.36
N ALA A 366 11.31 2.20 -13.50
CA ALA A 366 11.61 1.04 -14.33
C ALA A 366 12.76 0.20 -13.75
N ARG A 367 13.71 0.86 -13.05
CA ARG A 367 14.85 0.22 -12.39
C ARG A 367 15.06 0.81 -11.00
N LYS A 368 15.63 0.03 -10.08
CA LYS A 368 16.00 0.50 -8.75
C LYS A 368 16.96 1.68 -8.86
N GLY A 369 16.62 2.81 -8.24
CA GLY A 369 17.42 4.03 -8.26
C GLY A 369 17.02 5.07 -9.30
N ASP A 370 16.09 4.75 -10.21
CA ASP A 370 15.57 5.75 -11.13
C ASP A 370 14.85 6.87 -10.36
N SER A 371 14.91 8.10 -10.89
CA SER A 371 14.10 9.21 -10.41
C SER A 371 12.63 9.02 -10.80
N VAL A 372 11.75 9.60 -10.02
CA VAL A 372 10.30 9.61 -10.27
C VAL A 372 9.89 11.03 -10.68
N ASP A 373 9.08 11.12 -11.72
CA ASP A 373 8.43 12.36 -12.13
C ASP A 373 7.08 12.48 -11.39
N HIS A 374 6.99 13.43 -10.48
CA HIS A 374 5.80 13.60 -9.65
C HIS A 374 4.62 14.24 -10.38
N ALA A 375 4.87 14.95 -11.49
CA ALA A 375 3.84 15.71 -12.23
C ALA A 375 3.01 14.87 -13.20
N VAL A 376 3.48 13.64 -13.52
CA VAL A 376 2.87 12.81 -14.56
C VAL A 376 1.88 11.78 -14.01
N GLY A 377 0.95 11.34 -14.88
CA GLY A 377 -0.05 10.34 -14.51
C GLY A 377 -1.35 10.50 -15.29
N PHE A 378 -2.44 10.04 -14.66
CA PHE A 378 -3.79 10.03 -15.25
C PHE A 378 -4.85 10.53 -14.26
N VAL A 379 -5.94 11.06 -14.81
CA VAL A 379 -7.21 11.25 -14.11
C VAL A 379 -8.28 10.49 -14.89
N ILE A 380 -8.84 9.44 -14.29
CA ILE A 380 -9.85 8.56 -14.89
C ILE A 380 -11.23 9.11 -14.58
N HIS A 381 -11.94 9.60 -15.61
CA HIS A 381 -13.25 10.25 -15.44
C HIS A 381 -14.43 9.28 -15.45
N LYS A 382 -14.24 8.07 -16.00
CA LYS A 382 -15.30 7.08 -16.15
C LYS A 382 -14.89 5.75 -15.54
N LYS A 383 -15.77 5.18 -14.75
CA LYS A 383 -15.58 3.94 -14.00
C LYS A 383 -16.47 2.83 -14.55
N VAL A 384 -16.20 1.58 -14.15
CA VAL A 384 -17.06 0.45 -14.49
C VAL A 384 -18.47 0.68 -13.97
N GLY A 385 -19.46 0.52 -14.85
CA GLY A 385 -20.88 0.82 -14.59
C GLY A 385 -21.33 2.20 -15.07
N ASP A 386 -20.42 3.13 -15.32
CA ASP A 386 -20.79 4.47 -15.82
C ASP A 386 -21.31 4.40 -17.25
N ARG A 387 -22.41 5.12 -17.49
CA ARG A 387 -22.85 5.44 -18.85
C ARG A 387 -21.99 6.55 -19.43
N VAL A 388 -21.59 6.42 -20.68
CA VAL A 388 -20.83 7.40 -21.41
C VAL A 388 -21.44 7.62 -22.80
N GLU A 389 -21.37 8.84 -23.30
CA GLU A 389 -21.74 9.22 -24.65
C GLU A 389 -20.47 9.45 -25.47
N GLU A 390 -20.58 9.26 -26.81
CA GLU A 390 -19.47 9.56 -27.71
C GLU A 390 -19.01 11.01 -27.54
N GLY A 391 -17.70 11.23 -27.47
CA GLY A 391 -17.10 12.54 -27.27
C GLY A 391 -17.04 13.05 -25.83
N GLN A 392 -17.62 12.36 -24.85
CA GLN A 392 -17.46 12.70 -23.43
C GLN A 392 -16.04 12.36 -22.94
N PRO A 393 -15.48 13.16 -21.99
CA PRO A 393 -14.20 12.85 -21.36
C PRO A 393 -14.17 11.46 -20.73
N LEU A 394 -13.18 10.66 -21.13
CA LEU A 394 -12.95 9.31 -20.62
C LEU A 394 -11.83 9.30 -19.57
N PHE A 395 -10.71 9.91 -19.89
CA PHE A 395 -9.58 10.13 -18.99
C PHE A 395 -8.72 11.31 -19.44
N GLU A 396 -7.87 11.79 -18.56
CA GLU A 396 -6.89 12.85 -18.80
C GLU A 396 -5.48 12.30 -18.59
N ILE A 397 -4.54 12.71 -19.45
CA ILE A 397 -3.13 12.33 -19.40
C ILE A 397 -2.30 13.54 -19.02
N HIS A 398 -1.43 13.40 -18.04
CA HIS A 398 -0.40 14.36 -17.66
C HIS A 398 0.97 13.79 -18.03
N ALA A 399 1.70 14.42 -18.96
CA ALA A 399 2.97 13.91 -19.49
C ALA A 399 3.99 15.03 -19.72
N ASN A 400 5.28 14.70 -19.59
CA ASN A 400 6.37 15.63 -19.86
C ASN A 400 7.09 15.35 -21.18
N GLU A 401 6.82 14.18 -21.81
CA GLU A 401 7.39 13.77 -23.08
C GLU A 401 6.28 13.39 -24.07
N GLU A 402 6.29 14.01 -25.24
CA GLU A 402 5.24 13.82 -26.27
C GLU A 402 5.17 12.37 -26.79
N ALA A 403 6.33 11.72 -26.96
CA ALA A 403 6.39 10.32 -27.40
C ALA A 403 5.73 9.39 -26.38
N LYS A 404 6.01 9.56 -25.09
CA LYS A 404 5.41 8.78 -24.01
C LYS A 404 3.91 9.06 -23.86
N LEU A 405 3.49 10.32 -24.08
CA LEU A 405 2.06 10.67 -24.09
C LEU A 405 1.30 9.88 -25.14
N ALA A 406 1.83 9.78 -26.37
CA ALA A 406 1.20 9.04 -27.45
C ALA A 406 1.07 7.55 -27.15
N GLU A 407 2.10 6.93 -26.59
CA GLU A 407 2.11 5.52 -26.19
C GLU A 407 1.15 5.26 -25.01
N ALA A 408 1.18 6.10 -23.99
CA ALA A 408 0.31 6.01 -22.82
C ALA A 408 -1.17 6.18 -23.17
N ARG A 409 -1.49 7.08 -24.13
CA ARG A 409 -2.83 7.26 -24.66
C ARG A 409 -3.38 5.94 -25.22
N LEU A 410 -2.61 5.25 -26.05
CA LEU A 410 -3.03 3.98 -26.64
C LEU A 410 -3.23 2.90 -25.58
N ALA A 411 -2.31 2.81 -24.60
CA ALA A 411 -2.38 1.82 -23.55
C ALA A 411 -3.62 2.00 -22.67
N VAL A 412 -3.89 3.23 -22.21
CA VAL A 412 -5.04 3.52 -21.32
C VAL A 412 -6.36 3.51 -22.08
N HIS A 413 -6.37 3.94 -23.37
CA HIS A 413 -7.55 3.77 -24.22
C HIS A 413 -7.92 2.29 -24.36
N SER A 414 -6.95 1.41 -24.57
CA SER A 414 -7.16 -0.04 -24.67
C SER A 414 -7.55 -0.69 -23.34
N ALA A 415 -7.22 -0.06 -22.21
CA ALA A 415 -7.63 -0.50 -20.87
C ALA A 415 -9.13 -0.30 -20.63
N HIS A 416 -9.81 0.55 -21.41
CA HIS A 416 -11.24 0.81 -21.31
C HIS A 416 -12.01 -0.09 -22.28
N GLN A 417 -12.96 -0.86 -21.76
CA GLN A 417 -13.90 -1.63 -22.55
C GLN A 417 -15.32 -1.08 -22.38
N PHE A 418 -16.12 -1.23 -23.43
CA PHE A 418 -17.47 -0.70 -23.51
C PHE A 418 -18.47 -1.83 -23.77
N SER A 419 -19.64 -1.73 -23.14
CA SER A 419 -20.80 -2.59 -23.39
C SER A 419 -21.97 -1.76 -23.91
N ASN A 420 -22.81 -2.36 -24.74
CA ASN A 420 -24.11 -1.78 -25.10
C ASN A 420 -25.19 -2.10 -24.03
N GLU A 421 -24.93 -3.11 -23.19
CA GLU A 421 -25.81 -3.50 -22.11
C GLU A 421 -25.41 -2.80 -20.81
N ILE A 422 -26.34 -2.68 -19.87
CA ILE A 422 -26.10 -2.09 -18.55
C ILE A 422 -25.06 -2.94 -17.84
N VAL A 423 -24.04 -2.30 -17.31
CA VAL A 423 -22.99 -2.89 -16.47
C VAL A 423 -23.19 -2.38 -15.04
N LEU A 424 -23.15 -3.29 -14.07
CA LEU A 424 -23.20 -2.91 -12.65
C LEU A 424 -21.85 -2.37 -12.18
N PRO A 425 -21.82 -1.37 -11.30
CA PRO A 425 -20.61 -0.94 -10.63
C PRO A 425 -19.94 -2.08 -9.88
N LEU A 426 -18.60 -2.05 -9.81
CA LEU A 426 -17.84 -3.00 -9.01
C LEU A 426 -18.06 -2.73 -7.51
N PRO A 427 -18.10 -3.77 -6.66
CA PRO A 427 -18.11 -3.58 -5.21
C PRO A 427 -16.78 -2.96 -4.75
N LEU A 428 -16.78 -2.18 -3.68
CA LEU A 428 -15.54 -1.67 -3.09
C LEU A 428 -14.87 -2.71 -2.21
N PHE A 429 -15.67 -3.54 -1.54
CA PHE A 429 -15.20 -4.61 -0.66
C PHE A 429 -15.96 -5.91 -0.97
N TYR A 430 -15.29 -7.02 -0.73
CA TYR A 430 -15.83 -8.38 -0.84
C TYR A 430 -16.00 -9.00 0.55
N GLU A 431 -17.05 -9.81 0.71
CA GLU A 431 -17.30 -10.58 1.93
C GLU A 431 -16.39 -11.81 2.05
#